data_c111d77177fa5e0ee9c917f1f6bfff07
#
_entry.id   c111d77177fa5e0ee9c917f1f6bfff07
#
_cell.length_a   1.000
_cell.length_b   1.000
_cell.length_c   1.000
_cell.angle_alpha   90.00
_cell.angle_beta   90.00
_cell.angle_gamma   90.00
#
_symmetry.space_group_name_H-M   'P 1'
#
loop_
_entity.id
_entity.type
_entity.pdbx_description
1 polymer ?
#
loop_
_entity_poly.entity_id
_entity_poly.type
_entity_poly.pdbx_seq_one_letter_code
_entity_poly.pdbx_strand_id
1 'polypeptide(L)'
;MTDQNFRVRPLEEKDISEWFRLRKLLWDESSDDEHKREMLDIYEHKETQLVLVAEISDGKLVGFLEASIRPFVEDCHTDHVGYLEGWFVESEYRKHGIGRKLVKAAEGWARSKGCEEMASDSEIGNNLSLMAHLNLGYEETSRLVHLRKDLI
;
A
#
# COMPACT_ATOMS: atom_id res chain seq x y z
N MET A 1 23.75 -12.27 11.22
CA MET A 1 22.83 -11.22 10.78
C MET A 1 22.01 -10.70 11.96
N THR A 2 22.02 -9.44 12.16
CA THR A 2 21.28 -8.84 13.24
C THR A 2 19.81 -8.66 12.81
N ASP A 3 18.91 -9.07 13.66
CA ASP A 3 17.50 -8.77 13.48
C ASP A 3 17.33 -7.27 13.56
N GLN A 4 16.84 -6.70 12.49
CA GLN A 4 16.55 -5.28 12.45
C GLN A 4 15.27 -5.02 13.22
N ASN A 5 15.35 -4.30 14.31
CA ASN A 5 14.15 -3.88 15.03
C ASN A 5 13.41 -2.85 14.18
N PHE A 6 12.13 -3.09 13.96
CA PHE A 6 11.29 -2.15 13.23
C PHE A 6 9.91 -2.09 13.87
N ARG A 7 9.21 -1.01 13.61
CA ARG A 7 7.84 -0.80 14.09
C ARG A 7 6.96 -0.33 12.95
N VAL A 8 5.83 -0.97 12.80
CA VAL A 8 4.78 -0.53 11.87
C VAL A 8 3.77 0.30 12.67
N ARG A 9 3.46 1.47 12.17
CA ARG A 9 2.54 2.40 12.82
C ARG A 9 1.85 3.29 11.80
N PRO A 10 0.71 3.92 12.17
CA PRO A 10 0.08 4.90 11.29
C PRO A 10 1.00 6.11 11.04
N LEU A 11 0.81 6.73 9.88
CA LEU A 11 1.51 7.95 9.50
C LEU A 11 1.17 9.08 10.48
N GLU A 12 2.17 9.86 10.84
CA GLU A 12 2.01 11.09 11.62
C GLU A 12 2.42 12.29 10.76
N GLU A 13 2.03 13.48 11.18
CA GLU A 13 2.33 14.70 10.43
C GLU A 13 3.84 14.87 10.18
N LYS A 14 4.66 14.51 11.15
CA LYS A 14 6.12 14.59 11.03
C LYS A 14 6.70 13.69 9.94
N ASP A 15 5.94 12.71 9.47
CA ASP A 15 6.41 11.73 8.49
C ASP A 15 6.15 12.14 7.04
N ILE A 16 5.47 13.25 6.79
CA ILE A 16 4.98 13.59 5.45
C ILE A 16 6.12 13.67 4.43
N SER A 17 7.25 14.30 4.77
CA SER A 17 8.36 14.42 3.83
C SER A 17 9.01 13.07 3.51
N GLU A 18 9.09 12.16 4.48
CA GLU A 18 9.62 10.82 4.26
C GLU A 18 8.63 9.94 3.48
N TRP A 19 7.35 10.08 3.74
CA TRP A 19 6.31 9.43 2.95
C TRP A 19 6.41 9.85 1.49
N PHE A 20 6.56 11.15 1.22
CA PHE A 20 6.77 11.67 -0.12
C PHE A 20 7.99 11.03 -0.78
N ARG A 21 9.11 10.94 -0.06
CA ARG A 21 10.33 10.30 -0.57
C ARG A 21 10.07 8.84 -0.96
N LEU A 22 9.41 8.09 -0.10
CA LEU A 22 9.11 6.67 -0.36
C LEU A 22 8.13 6.48 -1.52
N ARG A 23 7.12 7.35 -1.64
CA ARG A 23 6.20 7.31 -2.77
C ARG A 23 6.92 7.49 -4.10
N LYS A 24 7.91 8.38 -4.17
CA LYS A 24 8.67 8.60 -5.40
C LYS A 24 9.55 7.40 -5.76
N LEU A 25 9.96 6.62 -4.79
CA LEU A 25 10.70 5.39 -5.06
C LEU A 25 9.79 4.29 -5.63
N LEU A 26 8.55 4.22 -5.19
CA LEU A 26 7.59 3.23 -5.68
C LEU A 26 6.96 3.64 -7.01
N TRP A 27 6.55 4.89 -7.12
CA TRP A 27 5.86 5.44 -8.31
C TRP A 27 6.69 6.55 -8.91
N ASP A 28 7.75 6.18 -9.61
CA ASP A 28 8.75 7.12 -10.14
C ASP A 28 8.29 7.84 -11.41
N GLU A 29 7.18 7.42 -12.00
CA GLU A 29 6.63 8.05 -13.20
C GLU A 29 5.71 9.25 -12.87
N SER A 30 5.22 9.34 -11.65
CA SER A 30 4.37 10.47 -11.23
C SER A 30 5.20 11.70 -10.92
N SER A 31 4.67 12.87 -11.24
CA SER A 31 5.33 14.13 -10.90
C SER A 31 5.21 14.42 -9.40
N ASP A 32 6.06 15.33 -8.92
CA ASP A 32 6.00 15.77 -7.53
C ASP A 32 4.63 16.38 -7.19
N ASP A 33 4.05 17.15 -8.11
CA ASP A 33 2.75 17.77 -7.91
C ASP A 33 1.63 16.73 -7.83
N GLU A 34 1.71 15.68 -8.65
CA GLU A 34 0.74 14.58 -8.59
C GLU A 34 0.81 13.85 -7.25
N HIS A 35 2.02 13.55 -6.78
CA HIS A 35 2.21 12.93 -5.47
C HIS A 35 1.63 13.79 -4.36
N LYS A 36 1.93 15.09 -4.36
CA LYS A 36 1.46 15.98 -3.31
C LYS A 36 -0.06 16.09 -3.29
N ARG A 37 -0.69 16.11 -4.45
CA ARG A 37 -2.14 16.15 -4.58
C ARG A 37 -2.80 14.88 -4.03
N GLU A 38 -2.25 13.73 -4.40
CA GLU A 38 -2.74 12.45 -3.91
C GLU A 38 -2.55 12.31 -2.40
N MET A 39 -1.38 12.72 -1.91
CA MET A 39 -1.09 12.67 -0.47
C MET A 39 -2.06 13.53 0.34
N LEU A 40 -2.36 14.74 -0.15
CA LEU A 40 -3.31 15.61 0.52
C LEU A 40 -4.70 14.98 0.57
N ASP A 41 -5.15 14.42 -0.56
CA ASP A 41 -6.44 13.75 -0.64
C ASP A 41 -6.52 12.58 0.35
N ILE A 42 -5.49 11.77 0.42
CA ILE A 42 -5.42 10.65 1.36
C ILE A 42 -5.46 11.15 2.81
N TYR A 43 -4.66 12.16 3.10
CA TYR A 43 -4.52 12.70 4.45
C TYR A 43 -5.84 13.32 4.98
N GLU A 44 -6.65 13.86 4.09
CA GLU A 44 -7.93 14.46 4.44
C GLU A 44 -9.07 13.45 4.62
N HIS A 45 -8.87 12.18 4.26
CA HIS A 45 -9.95 11.17 4.27
C HIS A 45 -9.57 9.96 5.13
N LYS A 46 -9.24 10.19 6.40
CA LYS A 46 -8.75 9.14 7.31
C LYS A 46 -9.77 8.05 7.62
N GLU A 47 -11.05 8.31 7.44
CA GLU A 47 -12.09 7.31 7.67
C GLU A 47 -12.09 6.19 6.62
N THR A 48 -11.64 6.50 5.40
CA THR A 48 -11.60 5.52 4.30
C THR A 48 -10.21 5.29 3.72
N GLN A 49 -9.21 6.03 4.21
CA GLN A 49 -7.83 5.94 3.72
C GLN A 49 -6.89 5.70 4.89
N LEU A 50 -5.92 4.82 4.69
CA LEU A 50 -4.92 4.49 5.69
C LEU A 50 -3.53 4.64 5.10
N VAL A 51 -2.61 5.22 5.85
CA VAL A 51 -1.19 5.16 5.53
C VAL A 51 -0.47 4.57 6.73
N LEU A 52 0.28 3.50 6.49
CA LEU A 52 1.16 2.88 7.48
C LEU A 52 2.60 3.11 7.07
N VAL A 53 3.47 3.26 8.06
CA VAL A 53 4.90 3.40 7.83
C VAL A 53 5.66 2.37 8.65
N ALA A 54 6.81 1.96 8.15
CA ALA A 54 7.72 1.08 8.86
C ALA A 54 8.95 1.88 9.27
N GLU A 55 9.15 1.98 10.56
CA GLU A 55 10.22 2.76 11.17
C GLU A 55 11.24 1.83 11.79
N ILE A 56 12.53 2.06 11.53
CA ILE A 56 13.61 1.33 12.17
C ILE A 56 14.15 2.10 13.37
N SER A 57 15.07 1.50 14.09
CA SER A 57 15.51 1.96 15.42
C SER A 57 16.02 3.40 15.50
N ASP A 58 16.51 3.99 14.41
CA ASP A 58 16.97 5.39 14.40
C ASP A 58 15.89 6.37 13.93
N GLY A 59 14.65 5.92 13.85
CA GLY A 59 13.54 6.78 13.41
C GLY A 59 13.44 6.92 11.89
N LYS A 60 14.28 6.24 11.14
CA LYS A 60 14.23 6.26 9.68
C LYS A 60 13.06 5.42 9.18
N LEU A 61 12.33 5.94 8.19
CA LEU A 61 11.28 5.18 7.53
C LEU A 61 11.85 4.42 6.36
N VAL A 62 11.56 3.11 6.30
CA VAL A 62 12.09 2.21 5.27
C VAL A 62 11.02 1.54 4.44
N GLY A 63 9.77 1.82 4.72
CA GLY A 63 8.65 1.27 3.97
C GLY A 63 7.36 1.96 4.30
N PHE A 64 6.37 1.77 3.44
CA PHE A 64 5.02 2.30 3.65
C PHE A 64 3.99 1.43 2.97
N LEU A 65 2.75 1.62 3.38
CA LEU A 65 1.60 0.99 2.75
C LEU A 65 0.46 1.99 2.75
N GLU A 66 -0.23 2.10 1.62
CA GLU A 66 -1.47 2.86 1.51
C GLU A 66 -2.60 1.87 1.25
N ALA A 67 -3.69 2.04 1.96
CA ALA A 67 -4.88 1.22 1.81
C ALA A 67 -6.12 2.10 1.84
N SER A 68 -7.19 1.61 1.25
CA SER A 68 -8.45 2.33 1.22
C SER A 68 -9.61 1.36 1.40
N ILE A 69 -10.81 1.92 1.62
CA ILE A 69 -12.06 1.16 1.59
C ILE A 69 -12.77 1.54 0.31
N ARG A 70 -13.08 0.57 -0.53
CA ARG A 70 -13.76 0.79 -1.81
C ARG A 70 -15.15 0.17 -1.80
N PRO A 71 -16.16 0.85 -2.37
CA PRO A 71 -17.52 0.30 -2.45
C PRO A 71 -17.68 -0.79 -3.50
N PHE A 72 -16.75 -0.88 -4.44
CA PHE A 72 -16.77 -1.91 -5.49
C PHE A 72 -15.34 -2.25 -5.87
N VAL A 73 -15.06 -3.56 -5.97
CA VAL A 73 -13.80 -4.07 -6.50
C VAL A 73 -14.11 -5.27 -7.38
N GLU A 74 -13.52 -5.29 -8.57
CA GLU A 74 -13.67 -6.38 -9.52
C GLU A 74 -13.34 -7.71 -8.86
N ASP A 75 -14.16 -8.71 -9.11
CA ASP A 75 -14.00 -10.09 -8.58
C ASP A 75 -14.20 -10.23 -7.07
N CYS A 76 -14.60 -9.20 -6.36
CA CYS A 76 -14.97 -9.29 -4.95
C CYS A 76 -16.48 -9.46 -4.81
N HIS A 77 -16.89 -9.99 -3.66
CA HIS A 77 -18.29 -10.39 -3.41
C HIS A 77 -19.07 -9.41 -2.57
N THR A 78 -18.39 -8.49 -1.90
CA THR A 78 -19.01 -7.51 -1.02
C THR A 78 -18.89 -6.11 -1.60
N ASP A 79 -19.64 -5.16 -1.04
CA ASP A 79 -19.63 -3.77 -1.45
C ASP A 79 -18.85 -2.87 -0.48
N HIS A 80 -17.97 -3.47 0.31
CA HIS A 80 -17.17 -2.78 1.31
C HIS A 80 -15.85 -3.53 1.43
N VAL A 81 -14.90 -3.17 0.59
CA VAL A 81 -13.67 -3.96 0.39
C VAL A 81 -12.46 -3.14 0.76
N GLY A 82 -11.56 -3.70 1.56
CA GLY A 82 -10.26 -3.11 1.79
C GLY A 82 -9.38 -3.27 0.56
N TYR A 83 -8.59 -2.27 0.24
CA TYR A 83 -7.77 -2.30 -0.98
C TYR A 83 -6.35 -1.84 -0.68
N LEU A 84 -5.36 -2.65 -1.08
CA LEU A 84 -3.95 -2.27 -1.00
C LEU A 84 -3.62 -1.39 -2.21
N GLU A 85 -3.51 -0.09 -1.98
CA GLU A 85 -3.24 0.88 -3.05
C GLU A 85 -1.76 0.96 -3.40
N GLY A 86 -0.90 0.83 -2.39
CA GLY A 86 0.54 0.85 -2.56
C GLY A 86 1.23 0.15 -1.41
N TRP A 87 2.33 -0.53 -1.70
CA TRP A 87 3.04 -1.35 -0.72
C TRP A 87 4.50 -1.41 -1.12
N PHE A 88 5.37 -0.84 -0.29
CA PHE A 88 6.77 -0.68 -0.63
C PHE A 88 7.68 -0.82 0.58
N VAL A 89 8.78 -1.53 0.41
CA VAL A 89 9.87 -1.62 1.37
C VAL A 89 11.17 -1.38 0.61
N GLU A 90 12.04 -0.52 1.11
CA GLU A 90 13.33 -0.26 0.47
C GLU A 90 14.11 -1.58 0.35
N SER A 91 14.82 -1.76 -0.77
CA SER A 91 15.43 -3.04 -1.12
C SER A 91 16.38 -3.60 -0.05
N GLU A 92 17.11 -2.73 0.63
CA GLU A 92 18.05 -3.13 1.68
C GLU A 92 17.36 -3.75 2.91
N TYR A 93 16.09 -3.47 3.10
CA TYR A 93 15.33 -3.88 4.28
C TYR A 93 14.31 -4.97 3.98
N ARG A 94 14.30 -5.50 2.77
CA ARG A 94 13.40 -6.59 2.37
C ARG A 94 13.85 -7.91 3.00
N LYS A 95 12.93 -8.88 3.06
CA LYS A 95 13.14 -10.22 3.61
C LYS A 95 13.34 -10.24 5.14
N HIS A 96 12.90 -9.20 5.82
CA HIS A 96 12.94 -9.12 7.29
C HIS A 96 11.54 -9.10 7.91
N GLY A 97 10.50 -9.35 7.11
CA GLY A 97 9.14 -9.40 7.60
C GLY A 97 8.41 -8.04 7.64
N ILE A 98 9.04 -6.97 7.20
CA ILE A 98 8.43 -5.63 7.21
C ILE A 98 7.20 -5.57 6.32
N GLY A 99 7.32 -6.04 5.08
CA GLY A 99 6.21 -6.03 4.13
C GLY A 99 5.01 -6.83 4.64
N ARG A 100 5.27 -8.00 5.22
CA ARG A 100 4.22 -8.84 5.80
C ARG A 100 3.51 -8.10 6.94
N LYS A 101 4.26 -7.44 7.81
CA LYS A 101 3.69 -6.76 8.96
C LYS A 101 2.85 -5.56 8.53
N LEU A 102 3.29 -4.83 7.49
CA LEU A 102 2.51 -3.75 6.91
C LEU A 102 1.16 -4.27 6.40
N VAL A 103 1.15 -5.35 5.63
CA VAL A 103 -0.08 -5.90 5.08
C VAL A 103 -0.99 -6.43 6.19
N LYS A 104 -0.44 -7.13 7.18
CA LYS A 104 -1.24 -7.64 8.30
C LYS A 104 -1.91 -6.51 9.08
N ALA A 105 -1.21 -5.40 9.27
CA ALA A 105 -1.78 -4.23 9.95
C ALA A 105 -2.90 -3.60 9.11
N ALA A 106 -2.73 -3.52 7.78
CA ALA A 106 -3.76 -3.01 6.88
C ALA A 106 -5.00 -3.90 6.88
N GLU A 107 -4.81 -5.22 6.89
CA GLU A 107 -5.92 -6.17 6.98
C GLU A 107 -6.70 -6.01 8.29
N GLY A 108 -5.98 -5.81 9.39
CA GLY A 108 -6.60 -5.55 10.68
C GLY A 108 -7.43 -4.27 10.69
N TRP A 109 -6.91 -3.23 10.07
CA TRP A 109 -7.65 -1.97 9.91
C TRP A 109 -8.92 -2.18 9.07
N ALA A 110 -8.83 -2.89 7.95
CA ALA A 110 -9.98 -3.17 7.11
C ALA A 110 -11.05 -3.95 7.87
N ARG A 111 -10.65 -4.97 8.65
CA ARG A 111 -11.58 -5.70 9.51
C ARG A 111 -12.27 -4.77 10.50
N SER A 112 -11.53 -3.85 11.10
CA SER A 112 -12.10 -2.90 12.07
C SER A 112 -13.14 -1.98 11.43
N LYS A 113 -13.06 -1.80 10.11
CA LYS A 113 -14.03 -1.01 9.33
C LYS A 113 -15.19 -1.87 8.80
N GLY A 114 -15.23 -3.14 9.14
CA GLY A 114 -16.30 -4.05 8.72
C GLY A 114 -16.06 -4.76 7.40
N CYS A 115 -14.85 -4.69 6.85
CA CYS A 115 -14.55 -5.37 5.59
C CYS A 115 -14.35 -6.87 5.82
N GLU A 116 -14.86 -7.67 4.91
CA GLU A 116 -14.69 -9.12 4.90
C GLU A 116 -13.72 -9.58 3.81
N GLU A 117 -13.34 -8.66 2.93
CA GLU A 117 -12.43 -8.94 1.83
C GLU A 117 -11.35 -7.87 1.75
N MET A 118 -10.16 -8.27 1.30
CA MET A 118 -9.06 -7.37 1.01
C MET A 118 -8.58 -7.67 -0.40
N ALA A 119 -8.45 -6.66 -1.23
CA ALA A 119 -8.05 -6.81 -2.61
C ALA A 119 -6.80 -5.98 -2.90
N SER A 120 -6.19 -6.26 -4.03
CA SER A 120 -4.99 -5.55 -4.47
C SER A 120 -4.85 -5.74 -5.98
N ASP A 121 -3.89 -5.05 -6.57
CA ASP A 121 -3.51 -5.29 -7.95
C ASP A 121 -1.99 -5.26 -8.09
N SER A 122 -1.53 -5.75 -9.23
CA SER A 122 -0.11 -5.76 -9.58
C SER A 122 -0.01 -5.71 -11.08
N GLU A 123 1.01 -5.04 -11.59
CA GLU A 123 1.25 -5.04 -13.04
C GLU A 123 1.62 -6.44 -13.52
N ILE A 124 1.11 -6.82 -14.67
CA ILE A 124 1.47 -8.06 -15.33
C ILE A 124 2.98 -8.02 -15.61
N GLY A 125 3.69 -9.07 -15.21
CA GLY A 125 5.14 -9.13 -15.36
C GLY A 125 5.91 -8.73 -14.11
N ASN A 126 5.25 -8.09 -13.14
CA ASN A 126 5.88 -7.81 -11.85
C ASN A 126 5.78 -9.05 -10.96
N ASN A 127 6.64 -10.03 -11.24
CA ASN A 127 6.60 -11.32 -10.55
C ASN A 127 6.94 -11.22 -9.08
N LEU A 128 7.80 -10.28 -8.71
CA LEU A 128 8.16 -10.06 -7.31
C LEU A 128 6.92 -9.65 -6.50
N SER A 129 6.15 -8.70 -7.02
CA SER A 129 4.92 -8.25 -6.38
C SER A 129 3.88 -9.38 -6.31
N LEU A 130 3.67 -10.09 -7.42
CA LEU A 130 2.71 -11.19 -7.45
C LEU A 130 3.07 -12.26 -6.41
N MET A 131 4.32 -12.69 -6.37
CA MET A 131 4.75 -13.72 -5.40
C MET A 131 4.59 -13.24 -3.96
N ALA A 132 4.87 -11.96 -3.70
CA ALA A 132 4.68 -11.40 -2.36
C ALA A 132 3.22 -11.47 -1.92
N HIS A 133 2.29 -11.15 -2.83
CA HIS A 133 0.85 -11.27 -2.56
C HIS A 133 0.44 -12.72 -2.30
N LEU A 134 0.86 -13.63 -3.17
CA LEU A 134 0.50 -15.05 -3.05
C LEU A 134 1.02 -15.64 -1.73
N ASN A 135 2.22 -15.24 -1.31
CA ASN A 135 2.79 -15.70 -0.05
C ASN A 135 2.00 -15.23 1.18
N LEU A 136 1.19 -14.20 1.03
CA LEU A 136 0.33 -13.69 2.11
C LEU A 136 -1.09 -14.21 2.04
N GLY A 137 -1.37 -15.11 1.11
CA GLY A 137 -2.68 -15.74 0.97
C GLY A 137 -3.62 -15.06 -0.01
N TYR A 138 -3.15 -14.06 -0.76
CA TYR A 138 -3.95 -13.46 -1.82
C TYR A 138 -3.99 -14.41 -3.01
N GLU A 139 -5.11 -14.43 -3.71
CA GLU A 139 -5.32 -15.27 -4.89
C GLU A 139 -5.46 -14.40 -6.13
N GLU A 140 -4.85 -14.84 -7.22
CA GLU A 140 -5.05 -14.16 -8.51
C GLU A 140 -6.47 -14.44 -9.00
N THR A 141 -7.23 -13.38 -9.26
CA THR A 141 -8.63 -13.51 -9.69
C THR A 141 -8.81 -13.27 -11.18
N SER A 142 -8.16 -12.24 -11.72
CA SER A 142 -8.27 -11.94 -13.15
C SER A 142 -7.11 -11.07 -13.60
N ARG A 143 -6.95 -10.96 -14.91
CA ARG A 143 -5.96 -10.08 -15.54
C ARG A 143 -6.67 -9.14 -16.47
N LEU A 144 -6.26 -7.87 -16.50
CA LEU A 144 -6.94 -6.82 -17.25
C LEU A 144 -6.00 -6.13 -18.22
N VAL A 145 -6.59 -5.61 -19.31
CA VAL A 145 -5.94 -4.63 -20.17
C VAL A 145 -6.78 -3.36 -20.10
N HIS A 146 -6.17 -2.26 -19.70
CA HIS A 146 -6.86 -0.98 -19.62
C HIS A 146 -6.81 -0.28 -20.96
N LEU A 147 -7.95 0.23 -21.41
CA LEU A 147 -8.07 0.89 -22.69
C LEU A 147 -8.65 2.29 -22.47
N ARG A 148 -8.15 3.24 -23.25
CA ARG A 148 -8.54 4.63 -23.15
C ARG A 148 -8.51 5.30 -24.51
N LYS A 149 -9.44 6.22 -24.77
CA LYS A 149 -9.49 7.02 -26.00
C LYS A 149 -9.90 8.45 -25.65
N ASP A 150 -9.15 9.42 -26.14
CA ASP A 150 -9.60 10.82 -26.05
C ASP A 150 -10.75 11.05 -27.03
N LEU A 151 -11.76 11.80 -26.60
CA LEU A 151 -12.94 12.08 -27.43
C LEU A 151 -12.91 13.49 -28.02
N ILE A 152 -11.83 14.22 -27.81
CA ILE A 152 -11.63 15.58 -28.33
C ILE A 152 -10.39 15.62 -29.22
#